data_8a4a727fac3e8dc63a07582790cf2ae5
#
_entry.id   8a4a727fac3e8dc63a07582790cf2ae5
#
_cell.length_a   1.000
_cell.length_b   1.000
_cell.length_c   1.000
_cell.angle_alpha   90.00
_cell.angle_beta   90.00
_cell.angle_gamma   90.00
#
_symmetry.space_group_name_H-M   'P 1'
#
loop_
_entity.id
_entity.type
_entity.pdbx_description
1 polymer ?
#
loop_
_entity_poly.entity_id
_entity_poly.type
_entity_poly.pdbx_seq_one_letter_code
_entity_poly.pdbx_strand_id
1 'polypeptide(L)'
;MCSSDLSAWFSGVLAEAYGVKRTMFAGLVLYLLGTCGFVGLSLPGLHYPLMLATYALRGFGYPLFAYSFLVWIAYAAPKNGLGKAVGWFWFVFTGGLNVLGAYYSSWAIERIGNINTLWTSVFWALLGAFFALVMNKSQKRLAVAGGTREKMRELLKGITIMKQEPKVLLGGIVRVINTTAQFAFPVFLPMYMADYGFTTTEWLRIWGTIFTANIVFNLIFGFVGDKVGWRNTIIWFGGVGCGITTLLFYYSPQFSAGNFWVVMAAGVLWGALLAGYVPLSALMPSLVKKDKGAAVSVLNLGAGLPVFVGPAIVGVFYRLVGGEGVVWILAGLYFFGAFLTKFITLPGNAKTV
;
A
#
# COMPACT_ATOMS: atom_id res chain seq x y z
N MET A 1 -8.17 2.06 11.04
CA MET A 1 -7.48 2.31 9.78
C MET A 1 -6.91 3.72 9.67
N CYS A 2 -7.64 4.78 10.01
CA CYS A 2 -7.04 6.14 10.16
C CYS A 2 -5.82 6.20 11.09
N SER A 3 -5.70 5.28 12.03
CA SER A 3 -4.57 5.21 12.96
C SER A 3 -3.24 4.91 12.28
N SER A 4 -3.20 4.07 11.25
CA SER A 4 -1.97 3.72 10.53
C SER A 4 -1.44 4.86 9.66
N ASP A 5 -2.33 5.63 9.04
CA ASP A 5 -1.92 6.75 8.19
C ASP A 5 -1.40 7.92 9.00
N LEU A 6 -2.07 8.24 10.13
CA LEU A 6 -1.58 9.21 11.09
C LEU A 6 -0.24 8.79 11.68
N SER A 7 -0.11 7.51 12.07
CA SER A 7 1.12 6.97 12.63
C SER A 7 2.27 6.98 11.61
N ALA A 8 2.01 6.69 10.33
CA ALA A 8 3.00 6.77 9.27
C ALA A 8 3.55 8.19 9.10
N TRP A 9 2.66 9.18 9.18
CA TRP A 9 3.04 10.59 9.12
C TRP A 9 3.89 11.02 10.31
N PHE A 10 3.51 10.61 11.53
CA PHE A 10 4.26 10.91 12.75
C PHE A 10 5.55 10.11 12.90
N SER A 11 5.66 8.93 12.28
CA SER A 11 6.81 8.03 12.47
C SER A 11 8.14 8.69 12.09
N GLY A 12 8.19 9.43 11.00
CA GLY A 12 9.36 10.18 10.57
C GLY A 12 9.78 11.23 11.60
N VAL A 13 8.81 12.03 12.07
CA VAL A 13 9.03 13.09 13.07
C VAL A 13 9.48 12.51 14.40
N LEU A 14 8.82 11.45 14.87
CA LEU A 14 9.16 10.78 16.13
C LEU A 14 10.52 10.08 16.05
N ALA A 15 10.83 9.42 14.93
CA ALA A 15 12.11 8.75 14.73
C ALA A 15 13.30 9.74 14.80
N GLU A 16 13.09 10.96 14.35
CA GLU A 16 14.10 12.00 14.40
C GLU A 16 14.17 12.70 15.76
N ALA A 17 13.01 12.94 16.40
CA ALA A 17 12.95 13.60 17.70
C ALA A 17 13.47 12.71 18.83
N TYR A 18 13.04 11.45 18.86
CA TYR A 18 13.34 10.50 19.96
C TYR A 18 14.39 9.45 19.58
N GLY A 19 14.77 9.38 18.32
CA GLY A 19 15.69 8.39 17.75
C GLY A 19 14.96 7.17 17.19
N VAL A 20 15.47 6.66 16.07
CA VAL A 20 14.87 5.56 15.28
C VAL A 20 14.60 4.33 16.14
N LYS A 21 15.59 3.85 16.93
CA LYS A 21 15.43 2.64 17.75
C LYS A 21 14.31 2.75 18.79
N ARG A 22 14.22 3.91 19.45
CA ARG A 22 13.18 4.12 20.48
C ARG A 22 11.79 4.15 19.84
N THR A 23 11.66 4.81 18.70
CA THR A 23 10.40 4.87 17.96
C THR A 23 10.00 3.50 17.41
N MET A 24 10.95 2.73 16.87
CA MET A 24 10.72 1.35 16.45
C MET A 24 10.29 0.46 17.64
N PHE A 25 10.96 0.57 18.77
CA PHE A 25 10.61 -0.20 19.97
C PHE A 25 9.21 0.16 20.49
N ALA A 26 8.87 1.45 20.54
CA ALA A 26 7.52 1.90 20.90
C ALA A 26 6.47 1.36 19.92
N GLY A 27 6.75 1.41 18.61
CA GLY A 27 5.90 0.84 17.57
C GLY A 27 5.70 -0.67 17.74
N LEU A 28 6.76 -1.41 18.04
CA LEU A 28 6.68 -2.85 18.35
C LEU A 28 5.79 -3.13 19.56
N VAL A 29 5.99 -2.41 20.68
CA VAL A 29 5.19 -2.58 21.89
C VAL A 29 3.71 -2.35 21.62
N LEU A 30 3.37 -1.24 20.93
CA LEU A 30 1.99 -0.94 20.54
C LEU A 30 1.40 -2.02 19.62
N TYR A 31 2.18 -2.51 18.64
CA TYR A 31 1.76 -3.58 17.76
C TYR A 31 1.49 -4.88 18.52
N LEU A 32 2.38 -5.27 19.42
CA LEU A 32 2.23 -6.48 20.24
C LEU A 32 1.03 -6.38 21.18
N LEU A 33 0.89 -5.27 21.92
CA LEU A 33 -0.26 -5.05 22.80
C LEU A 33 -1.58 -5.05 22.01
N GLY A 34 -1.60 -4.38 20.85
CA GLY A 34 -2.76 -4.38 19.96
C GLY A 34 -3.08 -5.77 19.42
N THR A 35 -2.07 -6.54 19.01
CA THR A 35 -2.28 -7.90 18.49
C THR A 35 -2.72 -8.87 19.60
N CYS A 36 -2.07 -8.87 20.75
CA CYS A 36 -2.45 -9.70 21.89
C CYS A 36 -3.86 -9.35 22.38
N GLY A 37 -4.19 -8.05 22.48
CA GLY A 37 -5.52 -7.61 22.85
C GLY A 37 -6.58 -8.01 21.82
N PHE A 38 -6.26 -7.88 20.52
CA PHE A 38 -7.18 -8.25 19.45
C PHE A 38 -7.45 -9.76 19.43
N VAL A 39 -6.39 -10.59 19.38
CA VAL A 39 -6.54 -12.04 19.23
C VAL A 39 -6.93 -12.72 20.54
N GLY A 40 -6.41 -12.23 21.68
CA GLY A 40 -6.63 -12.88 22.98
C GLY A 40 -7.87 -12.44 23.73
N LEU A 41 -8.31 -11.18 23.56
CA LEU A 41 -9.42 -10.63 24.32
C LEU A 41 -10.63 -10.29 23.45
N SER A 42 -10.41 -9.61 22.32
CA SER A 42 -11.50 -9.04 21.52
C SER A 42 -12.19 -10.07 20.66
N LEU A 43 -11.44 -10.94 19.98
CA LEU A 43 -11.98 -11.97 19.09
C LEU A 43 -12.79 -13.03 19.86
N PRO A 44 -12.31 -13.62 20.99
CA PRO A 44 -13.09 -14.60 21.72
C PRO A 44 -14.37 -14.03 22.32
N GLY A 45 -14.33 -12.76 22.77
CA GLY A 45 -15.48 -12.09 23.39
C GLY A 45 -16.47 -11.45 22.38
N LEU A 46 -16.12 -11.39 21.10
CA LEU A 46 -16.90 -10.70 20.04
C LEU A 46 -17.31 -9.26 20.40
N HIS A 47 -16.52 -8.58 21.24
CA HIS A 47 -16.78 -7.20 21.65
C HIS A 47 -16.31 -6.20 20.60
N TYR A 48 -17.21 -5.75 19.75
CA TYR A 48 -16.89 -4.87 18.63
C TYR A 48 -16.12 -3.58 18.99
N PRO A 49 -16.47 -2.81 20.06
CA PRO A 49 -15.70 -1.64 20.46
C PRO A 49 -14.26 -1.99 20.87
N LEU A 50 -14.07 -3.11 21.56
CA LEU A 50 -12.75 -3.58 21.97
C LEU A 50 -11.92 -4.05 20.77
N MET A 51 -12.57 -4.69 19.78
CA MET A 51 -11.92 -5.06 18.51
C MET A 51 -11.42 -3.81 17.78
N LEU A 52 -12.22 -2.75 17.70
CA LEU A 52 -11.81 -1.49 17.09
C LEU A 52 -10.64 -0.84 17.84
N ALA A 53 -10.69 -0.79 19.17
CA ALA A 53 -9.65 -0.18 19.99
C ALA A 53 -8.31 -0.93 19.86
N THR A 54 -8.33 -2.25 19.99
CA THR A 54 -7.11 -3.10 19.88
C THR A 54 -6.56 -3.12 18.46
N TYR A 55 -7.42 -3.14 17.45
CA TYR A 55 -7.01 -3.04 16.05
C TYR A 55 -6.44 -1.66 15.71
N ALA A 56 -7.02 -0.58 16.26
CA ALA A 56 -6.47 0.77 16.12
C ALA A 56 -5.07 0.86 16.76
N LEU A 57 -4.88 0.30 17.94
CA LEU A 57 -3.58 0.26 18.63
C LEU A 57 -2.53 -0.47 17.79
N ARG A 58 -2.88 -1.62 17.22
CA ARG A 58 -2.04 -2.37 16.27
C ARG A 58 -1.72 -1.53 15.03
N GLY A 59 -2.74 -0.82 14.50
CA GLY A 59 -2.61 0.08 13.35
C GLY A 59 -1.65 1.26 13.61
N PHE A 60 -1.54 1.76 14.84
CA PHE A 60 -0.52 2.75 15.22
C PHE A 60 0.88 2.14 15.31
N GLY A 61 1.00 0.95 15.88
CA GLY A 61 2.31 0.31 16.11
C GLY A 61 3.05 -0.04 14.83
N TYR A 62 2.34 -0.61 13.87
CA TYR A 62 2.93 -1.09 12.63
C TYR A 62 3.68 -0.01 11.83
N PRO A 63 3.11 1.15 11.50
CA PRO A 63 3.82 2.18 10.76
C PRO A 63 4.96 2.83 11.55
N LEU A 64 4.80 2.99 12.86
CA LEU A 64 5.89 3.48 13.72
C LEU A 64 7.12 2.58 13.62
N PHE A 65 6.93 1.26 13.54
CA PHE A 65 8.04 0.33 13.34
C PHE A 65 8.60 0.40 11.92
N ALA A 66 7.76 0.19 10.92
CA ALA A 66 8.19 0.02 9.54
C ALA A 66 8.77 1.31 8.91
N TYR A 67 8.11 2.44 9.09
CA TYR A 67 8.60 3.69 8.50
C TYR A 67 9.77 4.31 9.27
N SER A 68 9.89 4.05 10.57
CA SER A 68 11.12 4.42 11.28
C SER A 68 12.34 3.65 10.77
N PHE A 69 12.15 2.39 10.34
CA PHE A 69 13.20 1.62 9.68
C PHE A 69 13.56 2.21 8.31
N LEU A 70 12.58 2.68 7.55
CA LEU A 70 12.83 3.40 6.29
C LEU A 70 13.64 4.70 6.53
N VAL A 71 13.30 5.45 7.58
CA VAL A 71 14.09 6.62 7.99
C VAL A 71 15.53 6.23 8.29
N TRP A 72 15.75 5.14 9.02
CA TRP A 72 17.10 4.64 9.28
C TRP A 72 17.85 4.31 7.98
N ILE A 73 17.21 3.63 7.02
CA ILE A 73 17.80 3.34 5.70
C ILE A 73 18.24 4.64 5.02
N ALA A 74 17.37 5.66 5.05
CA ALA A 74 17.67 6.95 4.40
C ALA A 74 18.94 7.63 4.95
N TYR A 75 19.23 7.42 6.23
CA TYR A 75 20.45 7.98 6.86
C TYR A 75 21.65 7.04 6.82
N ALA A 76 21.44 5.73 6.82
CA ALA A 76 22.52 4.74 6.85
C ALA A 76 23.07 4.41 5.46
N ALA A 77 22.26 4.56 4.41
CA ALA A 77 22.66 4.23 3.05
C ALA A 77 23.65 5.27 2.49
N PRO A 78 24.70 4.84 1.75
CA PRO A 78 25.59 5.76 1.08
C PRO A 78 24.82 6.57 0.02
N LYS A 79 25.21 7.84 -0.19
CA LYS A 79 24.51 8.76 -1.12
C LYS A 79 24.29 8.16 -2.52
N ASN A 80 25.26 7.42 -3.03
CA ASN A 80 25.20 6.77 -4.35
C ASN A 80 24.38 5.46 -4.36
N GLY A 81 23.91 4.97 -3.20
CA GLY A 81 23.17 3.73 -3.05
C GLY A 81 21.78 3.88 -2.43
N LEU A 82 21.38 5.11 -2.08
CA LEU A 82 20.12 5.37 -1.39
C LEU A 82 18.91 4.86 -2.19
N GLY A 83 18.87 5.12 -3.49
CA GLY A 83 17.77 4.66 -4.34
C GLY A 83 17.64 3.14 -4.36
N LYS A 84 18.76 2.41 -4.42
CA LYS A 84 18.78 0.95 -4.35
C LYS A 84 18.28 0.45 -2.98
N ALA A 85 18.73 1.06 -1.89
CA ALA A 85 18.35 0.66 -0.53
C ALA A 85 16.85 0.87 -0.27
N VAL A 86 16.31 2.01 -0.69
CA VAL A 86 14.86 2.30 -0.62
C VAL A 86 14.07 1.37 -1.54
N GLY A 87 14.57 1.09 -2.74
CA GLY A 87 13.95 0.13 -3.66
C GLY A 87 13.87 -1.27 -3.05
N TRP A 88 14.94 -1.75 -2.42
CA TRP A 88 14.94 -3.03 -1.69
C TRP A 88 13.98 -3.03 -0.50
N PHE A 89 13.88 -1.92 0.23
CA PHE A 89 12.90 -1.81 1.32
C PHE A 89 11.47 -2.02 0.80
N TRP A 90 11.08 -1.32 -0.25
CA TRP A 90 9.73 -1.45 -0.82
C TRP A 90 9.46 -2.82 -1.44
N PHE A 91 10.49 -3.42 -2.08
CA PHE A 91 10.38 -4.78 -2.61
C PHE A 91 10.12 -5.80 -1.49
N VAL A 92 10.93 -5.75 -0.42
CA VAL A 92 10.78 -6.66 0.73
C VAL A 92 9.48 -6.37 1.49
N PHE A 93 9.11 -5.11 1.64
CA PHE A 93 7.87 -4.70 2.29
C PHE A 93 6.63 -5.22 1.55
N THR A 94 6.54 -4.98 0.25
CA THR A 94 5.41 -5.44 -0.58
C THR A 94 5.41 -6.95 -0.70
N GLY A 95 6.57 -7.56 -0.95
CA GLY A 95 6.75 -8.99 -1.04
C GLY A 95 6.45 -9.69 0.28
N GLY A 96 6.88 -9.13 1.40
CA GLY A 96 6.59 -9.66 2.73
C GLY A 96 5.11 -9.62 3.07
N LEU A 97 4.48 -8.46 2.85
CA LEU A 97 3.08 -8.24 3.24
C LEU A 97 2.09 -8.98 2.33
N ASN A 98 2.22 -8.83 1.02
CA ASN A 98 1.19 -9.31 0.08
C ASN A 98 1.52 -10.68 -0.53
N VAL A 99 2.80 -11.08 -0.59
CA VAL A 99 3.20 -12.36 -1.18
C VAL A 99 3.49 -13.39 -0.09
N LEU A 100 4.59 -13.18 0.66
CA LEU A 100 4.99 -14.15 1.69
C LEU A 100 3.94 -14.28 2.79
N GLY A 101 3.34 -13.17 3.23
CA GLY A 101 2.27 -13.15 4.23
C GLY A 101 1.05 -13.93 3.76
N ALA A 102 0.63 -13.77 2.51
CA ALA A 102 -0.52 -14.48 1.94
C ALA A 102 -0.26 -16.00 1.81
N TYR A 103 0.86 -16.40 1.23
CA TYR A 103 1.21 -17.82 1.11
C TYR A 103 1.46 -18.49 2.45
N TYR A 104 2.16 -17.80 3.37
CA TYR A 104 2.36 -18.29 4.72
C TYR A 104 1.02 -18.49 5.44
N SER A 105 0.13 -17.51 5.38
CA SER A 105 -1.19 -17.59 6.02
C SER A 105 -2.02 -18.72 5.41
N SER A 106 -2.01 -18.88 4.09
CA SER A 106 -2.68 -19.99 3.41
C SER A 106 -2.20 -21.35 3.93
N TRP A 107 -0.88 -21.54 4.02
CA TRP A 107 -0.26 -22.76 4.51
C TRP A 107 -0.52 -22.99 6.01
N ALA A 108 -0.43 -21.94 6.83
CA ALA A 108 -0.58 -22.04 8.27
C ALA A 108 -2.03 -22.30 8.69
N ILE A 109 -3.01 -21.65 8.04
CA ILE A 109 -4.44 -21.85 8.33
C ILE A 109 -4.85 -23.31 8.17
N GLU A 110 -4.36 -24.01 7.13
CA GLU A 110 -4.66 -25.42 6.89
C GLU A 110 -4.09 -26.34 8.02
N ARG A 111 -3.02 -25.91 8.69
CA ARG A 111 -2.33 -26.75 9.69
C ARG A 111 -2.66 -26.43 11.14
N ILE A 112 -2.76 -25.15 11.46
CA ILE A 112 -2.91 -24.67 12.83
C ILE A 112 -4.18 -23.85 13.06
N GLY A 113 -4.99 -23.64 12.00
CA GLY A 113 -6.24 -22.91 12.05
C GLY A 113 -6.07 -21.37 12.06
N ASN A 114 -7.18 -20.66 11.91
CA ASN A 114 -7.21 -19.21 11.74
C ASN A 114 -6.62 -18.46 12.96
N ILE A 115 -7.05 -18.79 14.17
CA ILE A 115 -6.66 -18.08 15.41
C ILE A 115 -5.16 -18.27 15.69
N ASN A 116 -4.66 -19.51 15.58
CA ASN A 116 -3.24 -19.78 15.80
C ASN A 116 -2.37 -19.11 14.76
N THR A 117 -2.83 -19.05 13.49
CA THR A 117 -2.14 -18.31 12.43
C THR A 117 -2.03 -16.81 12.76
N LEU A 118 -3.06 -16.20 13.32
CA LEU A 118 -2.99 -14.82 13.81
C LEU A 118 -1.96 -14.64 14.93
N TRP A 119 -1.86 -15.60 15.86
CA TRP A 119 -0.84 -15.58 16.90
C TRP A 119 0.59 -15.66 16.38
N THR A 120 0.83 -16.35 15.27
CA THR A 120 2.17 -16.39 14.65
C THR A 120 2.66 -15.02 14.19
N SER A 121 1.76 -14.04 13.99
CA SER A 121 2.14 -12.66 13.67
C SER A 121 2.99 -12.01 14.79
N VAL A 122 2.78 -12.41 16.03
CA VAL A 122 3.61 -11.99 17.19
C VAL A 122 5.04 -12.51 17.03
N PHE A 123 5.19 -13.79 16.69
CA PHE A 123 6.50 -14.40 16.45
C PHE A 123 7.25 -13.69 15.32
N TRP A 124 6.60 -13.47 14.19
CA TRP A 124 7.23 -12.77 13.04
C TRP A 124 7.59 -11.33 13.35
N ALA A 125 6.75 -10.64 14.14
CA ALA A 125 7.03 -9.27 14.59
C ALA A 125 8.25 -9.22 15.53
N LEU A 126 8.34 -10.15 16.48
CA LEU A 126 9.47 -10.26 17.39
C LEU A 126 10.75 -10.63 16.64
N LEU A 127 10.69 -11.57 15.71
CA LEU A 127 11.83 -11.97 14.88
C LEU A 127 12.34 -10.78 14.04
N GLY A 128 11.44 -10.07 13.37
CA GLY A 128 11.79 -8.87 12.60
C GLY A 128 12.37 -7.76 13.47
N ALA A 129 11.81 -7.57 14.67
CA ALA A 129 12.32 -6.58 15.61
C ALA A 129 13.70 -6.96 16.18
N PHE A 130 13.93 -8.23 16.44
CA PHE A 130 15.24 -8.72 16.85
C PHE A 130 16.30 -8.34 15.82
N PHE A 131 16.11 -8.66 14.55
CA PHE A 131 17.06 -8.30 13.50
C PHE A 131 17.19 -6.78 13.36
N ALA A 132 16.11 -6.04 13.35
CA ALA A 132 16.12 -4.60 13.14
C ALA A 132 16.74 -3.81 14.31
N LEU A 133 16.51 -4.25 15.56
CA LEU A 133 16.96 -3.54 16.76
C LEU A 133 18.35 -3.99 17.24
N VAL A 134 18.66 -5.28 17.12
CA VAL A 134 19.91 -5.87 17.62
C VAL A 134 21.03 -5.71 16.61
N MET A 135 20.80 -6.02 15.34
CA MET A 135 21.83 -5.91 14.29
C MET A 135 22.21 -4.46 13.97
N ASN A 136 21.36 -3.50 14.32
CA ASN A 136 21.63 -2.09 14.11
C ASN A 136 22.54 -1.54 15.22
N LYS A 137 23.85 -1.72 15.07
CA LYS A 137 24.85 -1.31 16.08
C LYS A 137 25.14 0.20 16.11
N SER A 138 24.79 0.96 15.08
CA SER A 138 25.16 2.36 14.97
C SER A 138 23.99 3.29 15.16
N GLN A 139 23.95 3.98 16.29
CA GLN A 139 23.27 5.27 16.41
C GLN A 139 24.23 6.29 17.05
N LYS A 140 25.02 6.92 16.22
CA LYS A 140 25.29 8.33 16.47
C LYS A 140 23.92 9.00 16.46
N ARG A 141 23.56 9.77 17.50
CA ARG A 141 22.36 10.62 17.50
C ARG A 141 22.32 11.31 16.15
N LEU A 142 21.30 11.03 15.37
CA LEU A 142 21.03 11.76 14.15
C LEU A 142 20.67 13.16 14.63
N ALA A 143 21.68 14.00 14.81
CA ALA A 143 21.48 15.41 15.02
C ALA A 143 20.96 15.96 13.69
N VAL A 144 19.64 16.02 13.60
CA VAL A 144 18.96 16.53 12.43
C VAL A 144 19.22 18.03 12.36
N ALA A 145 19.99 18.42 11.35
CA ALA A 145 20.01 19.79 10.89
C ALA A 145 18.62 20.10 10.30
N GLY A 146 17.76 20.74 11.08
CA GLY A 146 16.38 21.05 10.70
C GLY A 146 15.40 20.57 11.77
N GLY A 147 14.90 21.49 12.61
CA GLY A 147 13.97 21.16 13.68
C GLY A 147 12.63 20.68 13.16
N THR A 148 11.83 20.04 14.02
CA THR A 148 10.44 19.56 13.77
C THR A 148 9.59 20.60 13.01
N ARG A 149 9.86 21.89 13.22
CA ARG A 149 9.19 23.01 12.56
C ARG A 149 9.52 23.11 11.06
N GLU A 150 10.72 22.74 10.64
CA GLU A 150 11.14 22.80 9.23
C GLU A 150 10.53 21.66 8.42
N LYS A 151 10.39 20.48 9.01
CA LYS A 151 9.70 19.34 8.40
C LYS A 151 8.19 19.51 8.36
N MET A 152 7.59 20.09 9.39
CA MET A 152 6.19 20.50 9.34
C MET A 152 5.98 21.51 8.20
N ARG A 153 6.92 22.40 7.98
CA ARG A 153 6.91 23.35 6.86
C ARG A 153 7.07 22.64 5.50
N GLU A 154 7.87 21.60 5.40
CA GLU A 154 7.98 20.79 4.15
C GLU A 154 6.71 20.02 3.84
N LEU A 155 6.03 19.45 4.83
CA LEU A 155 4.73 18.81 4.67
C LEU A 155 3.65 19.85 4.27
N LEU A 156 3.67 21.03 4.84
CA LEU A 156 2.79 22.13 4.44
C LEU A 156 3.11 22.63 3.02
N LYS A 157 4.36 22.53 2.55
CA LYS A 157 4.72 22.78 1.15
C LYS A 157 4.03 21.78 0.20
N GLY A 158 3.81 20.53 0.61
CA GLY A 158 3.02 19.56 -0.15
C GLY A 158 1.58 20.04 -0.40
N ILE A 159 0.95 20.65 0.60
CA ILE A 159 -0.40 21.25 0.43
C ILE A 159 -0.33 22.50 -0.45
N THR A 160 0.70 23.32 -0.26
CA THR A 160 0.89 24.55 -1.05
C THR A 160 1.14 24.23 -2.51
N ILE A 161 1.96 23.20 -2.83
CA ILE A 161 2.26 22.82 -4.22
C ILE A 161 1.03 22.29 -4.95
N MET A 162 0.11 21.61 -4.26
CA MET A 162 -1.15 21.14 -4.86
C MET A 162 -2.03 22.32 -5.32
N LYS A 163 -1.95 23.47 -4.64
CA LYS A 163 -2.66 24.71 -5.04
C LYS A 163 -1.95 25.45 -6.17
N GLN A 164 -0.61 25.46 -6.14
CA GLN A 164 0.21 26.18 -7.13
C GLN A 164 0.31 25.42 -8.46
N GLU A 165 0.36 24.10 -8.39
CA GLU A 165 0.51 23.19 -9.56
C GLU A 165 -0.62 22.17 -9.55
N PRO A 166 -1.78 22.49 -10.14
CA PRO A 166 -2.95 21.58 -10.15
C PRO A 166 -2.66 20.19 -10.73
N LYS A 167 -1.66 20.07 -11.62
CA LYS A 167 -1.23 18.78 -12.17
C LYS A 167 -0.65 17.84 -11.10
N VAL A 168 -0.02 18.39 -10.07
CA VAL A 168 0.48 17.62 -8.91
C VAL A 168 -0.69 17.08 -8.09
N LEU A 169 -1.75 17.88 -7.89
CA LEU A 169 -2.97 17.42 -7.25
C LEU A 169 -3.63 16.28 -8.04
N LEU A 170 -3.77 16.44 -9.36
CA LEU A 170 -4.31 15.38 -10.23
C LEU A 170 -3.50 14.09 -10.12
N GLY A 171 -2.17 14.20 -10.16
CA GLY A 171 -1.29 13.04 -9.96
C GLY A 171 -1.44 12.38 -8.60
N GLY A 172 -1.65 13.17 -7.54
CA GLY A 172 -1.98 12.68 -6.20
C GLY A 172 -3.29 11.89 -6.17
N ILE A 173 -4.35 12.41 -6.81
CA ILE A 173 -5.64 11.71 -6.93
C ILE A 173 -5.48 10.40 -7.73
N VAL A 174 -4.77 10.43 -8.85
CA VAL A 174 -4.46 9.22 -9.64
C VAL A 174 -3.69 8.20 -8.79
N ARG A 175 -2.79 8.65 -7.92
CA ARG A 175 -2.07 7.79 -7.00
C ARG A 175 -2.98 7.15 -5.95
N VAL A 176 -3.96 7.86 -5.42
CA VAL A 176 -5.00 7.29 -4.54
C VAL A 176 -5.78 6.21 -5.28
N ILE A 177 -6.26 6.51 -6.48
CA ILE A 177 -7.03 5.57 -7.30
C ILE A 177 -6.26 4.28 -7.55
N ASN A 178 -4.96 4.38 -7.88
CA ASN A 178 -4.08 3.25 -8.18
C ASN A 178 -4.25 2.08 -7.20
N THR A 179 -4.17 2.33 -5.91
CA THR A 179 -4.16 1.25 -4.90
C THR A 179 -5.47 1.13 -4.11
N THR A 180 -6.50 1.91 -4.43
CA THR A 180 -7.79 1.86 -3.71
C THR A 180 -8.43 0.48 -3.78
N ALA A 181 -8.46 -0.16 -4.94
CA ALA A 181 -9.02 -1.52 -5.09
C ALA A 181 -8.18 -2.58 -4.34
N GLN A 182 -6.86 -2.41 -4.24
CA GLN A 182 -5.99 -3.28 -3.45
C GLN A 182 -6.42 -3.37 -1.99
N PHE A 183 -6.91 -2.27 -1.42
CA PHE A 183 -7.37 -2.23 -0.03
C PHE A 183 -8.87 -2.47 0.12
N ALA A 184 -9.65 -2.30 -0.94
CA ALA A 184 -11.08 -2.61 -0.97
C ALA A 184 -11.36 -4.13 -1.11
N PHE A 185 -10.66 -4.80 -2.00
CA PHE A 185 -10.89 -6.22 -2.33
C PHE A 185 -10.80 -7.16 -1.12
N PRO A 186 -9.79 -7.09 -0.25
CA PRO A 186 -9.72 -7.97 0.92
C PRO A 186 -10.89 -7.81 1.91
N VAL A 187 -11.67 -6.73 1.80
CA VAL A 187 -12.78 -6.46 2.73
C VAL A 187 -14.04 -7.26 2.35
N PHE A 188 -14.29 -7.49 1.06
CA PHE A 188 -15.54 -8.14 0.61
C PHE A 188 -15.34 -9.31 -0.35
N LEU A 189 -14.29 -9.34 -1.17
CA LEU A 189 -14.08 -10.41 -2.15
C LEU A 189 -13.93 -11.82 -1.53
N PRO A 190 -13.27 -12.03 -0.37
CA PRO A 190 -13.21 -13.36 0.24
C PRO A 190 -14.60 -13.93 0.53
N MET A 191 -15.53 -13.08 1.01
CA MET A 191 -16.91 -13.48 1.30
C MET A 191 -17.67 -13.81 0.01
N TYR A 192 -17.56 -12.94 -0.99
CA TYR A 192 -18.15 -13.15 -2.31
C TYR A 192 -17.62 -14.43 -2.99
N MET A 193 -16.33 -14.69 -2.93
CA MET A 193 -15.74 -15.92 -3.49
C MET A 193 -16.17 -17.17 -2.75
N ALA A 194 -16.43 -17.08 -1.44
CA ALA A 194 -16.95 -18.21 -0.67
C ALA A 194 -18.32 -18.71 -1.19
N ASP A 195 -19.16 -17.81 -1.73
CA ASP A 195 -20.42 -18.17 -2.37
C ASP A 195 -20.22 -19.04 -3.62
N TYR A 196 -19.03 -19.02 -4.23
CA TYR A 196 -18.62 -19.85 -5.36
C TYR A 196 -17.73 -21.04 -4.95
N GLY A 197 -17.68 -21.35 -3.63
CA GLY A 197 -16.97 -22.51 -3.10
C GLY A 197 -15.48 -22.30 -2.81
N PHE A 198 -14.97 -21.08 -2.92
CA PHE A 198 -13.56 -20.79 -2.59
C PHE A 198 -13.35 -20.75 -1.08
N THR A 199 -12.33 -21.44 -0.63
CA THR A 199 -11.84 -21.38 0.74
C THR A 199 -11.01 -20.12 1.00
N THR A 200 -10.86 -19.73 2.27
CA THR A 200 -9.96 -18.65 2.66
C THR A 200 -8.53 -18.89 2.20
N THR A 201 -8.07 -20.14 2.20
CA THR A 201 -6.71 -20.51 1.77
C THR A 201 -6.52 -20.34 0.28
N GLU A 202 -7.52 -20.69 -0.54
CA GLU A 202 -7.50 -20.45 -1.98
C GLU A 202 -7.52 -18.98 -2.33
N TRP A 203 -8.34 -18.17 -1.64
CA TRP A 203 -8.28 -16.71 -1.75
C TRP A 203 -6.88 -16.17 -1.48
N LEU A 204 -6.24 -16.59 -0.39
CA LEU A 204 -4.90 -16.14 -0.04
C LEU A 204 -3.84 -16.56 -1.08
N ARG A 205 -3.97 -17.76 -1.68
CA ARG A 205 -3.11 -18.21 -2.80
C ARG A 205 -3.30 -17.32 -4.03
N ILE A 206 -4.55 -17.01 -4.39
CA ILE A 206 -4.86 -16.10 -5.49
C ILE A 206 -4.24 -14.73 -5.20
N TRP A 207 -4.45 -14.17 -4.01
CA TRP A 207 -3.93 -12.87 -3.60
C TRP A 207 -2.40 -12.81 -3.66
N GLY A 208 -1.73 -13.81 -3.12
CA GLY A 208 -0.26 -13.92 -3.19
C GLY A 208 0.26 -13.98 -4.62
N THR A 209 -0.42 -14.72 -5.50
CA THR A 209 -0.05 -14.85 -6.92
C THR A 209 -0.26 -13.54 -7.68
N ILE A 210 -1.33 -12.81 -7.40
CA ILE A 210 -1.61 -11.48 -7.94
C ILE A 210 -0.42 -10.53 -7.67
N PHE A 211 0.04 -10.46 -6.42
CA PHE A 211 1.13 -9.56 -6.05
C PHE A 211 2.51 -10.07 -6.45
N THR A 212 2.70 -11.37 -6.60
CA THR A 212 3.90 -11.94 -7.25
C THR A 212 3.99 -11.44 -8.70
N ALA A 213 2.90 -11.54 -9.45
CA ALA A 213 2.83 -11.01 -10.81
C ALA A 213 3.05 -9.48 -10.82
N ASN A 214 2.39 -8.73 -9.93
CA ASN A 214 2.55 -7.29 -9.83
C ASN A 214 4.02 -6.88 -9.64
N ILE A 215 4.77 -7.55 -8.76
CA ILE A 215 6.20 -7.28 -8.54
C ILE A 215 7.01 -7.51 -9.82
N VAL A 216 6.77 -8.60 -10.53
CA VAL A 216 7.45 -8.91 -11.80
C VAL A 216 7.11 -7.85 -12.86
N PHE A 217 5.83 -7.53 -12.99
CA PHE A 217 5.36 -6.56 -13.97
C PHE A 217 5.75 -5.11 -13.64
N ASN A 218 6.06 -4.77 -12.38
CA ASN A 218 6.64 -3.47 -12.03
C ASN A 218 7.97 -3.23 -12.77
N LEU A 219 8.81 -4.26 -12.93
CA LEU A 219 10.04 -4.17 -13.70
C LEU A 219 9.72 -3.96 -15.19
N ILE A 220 8.79 -4.72 -15.74
CA ILE A 220 8.40 -4.64 -17.16
C ILE A 220 7.82 -3.25 -17.47
N PHE A 221 6.91 -2.75 -16.64
CA PHE A 221 6.28 -1.44 -16.86
C PHE A 221 7.21 -0.25 -16.60
N GLY A 222 8.30 -0.43 -15.90
CA GLY A 222 9.40 0.54 -15.91
C GLY A 222 9.93 0.75 -17.33
N PHE A 223 10.27 -0.33 -18.04
CA PHE A 223 10.75 -0.25 -19.45
C PHE A 223 9.65 0.17 -20.44
N VAL A 224 8.43 -0.34 -20.25
CA VAL A 224 7.28 0.02 -21.10
C VAL A 224 6.99 1.51 -20.98
N GLY A 225 7.03 2.04 -19.76
CA GLY A 225 6.83 3.47 -19.51
C GLY A 225 7.81 4.36 -20.24
N ASP A 226 9.08 3.96 -20.31
CA ASP A 226 10.11 4.71 -21.02
C ASP A 226 9.95 4.65 -22.54
N LYS A 227 9.40 3.55 -23.09
CA LYS A 227 9.19 3.37 -24.55
C LYS A 227 7.87 3.96 -25.06
N VAL A 228 6.78 3.71 -24.34
CA VAL A 228 5.41 4.11 -24.76
C VAL A 228 5.06 5.52 -24.28
N GLY A 229 5.84 6.02 -23.30
CA GLY A 229 5.61 7.26 -22.59
C GLY A 229 4.83 7.05 -21.29
N TRP A 230 5.31 7.69 -20.23
CA TRP A 230 4.80 7.52 -18.86
C TRP A 230 3.29 7.75 -18.76
N ARG A 231 2.79 8.82 -19.37
CA ARG A 231 1.37 9.17 -19.35
C ARG A 231 0.51 8.13 -20.06
N ASN A 232 0.92 7.69 -21.25
CA ASN A 232 0.18 6.70 -22.03
C ASN A 232 0.12 5.35 -21.32
N THR A 233 1.23 4.94 -20.70
CA THR A 233 1.30 3.71 -19.89
C THR A 233 0.30 3.76 -18.74
N ILE A 234 0.23 4.87 -18.01
CA ILE A 234 -0.72 5.04 -16.89
C ILE A 234 -2.17 5.03 -17.42
N ILE A 235 -2.46 5.72 -18.54
CA ILE A 235 -3.82 5.78 -19.09
C ILE A 235 -4.30 4.40 -19.53
N TRP A 236 -3.53 3.72 -20.38
CA TRP A 236 -4.02 2.50 -21.04
C TRP A 236 -3.89 1.25 -20.18
N PHE A 237 -2.77 1.05 -19.51
CA PHE A 237 -2.54 -0.14 -18.68
C PHE A 237 -3.04 0.08 -17.24
N GLY A 238 -2.60 1.16 -16.60
CA GLY A 238 -3.02 1.49 -15.24
C GLY A 238 -4.51 1.81 -15.13
N GLY A 239 -5.01 2.74 -15.93
CA GLY A 239 -6.41 3.18 -15.85
C GLY A 239 -7.37 2.24 -16.58
N VAL A 240 -7.35 2.23 -17.91
CA VAL A 240 -8.30 1.45 -18.70
C VAL A 240 -8.13 -0.05 -18.43
N GLY A 241 -6.88 -0.54 -18.45
CA GLY A 241 -6.59 -1.95 -18.22
C GLY A 241 -7.03 -2.43 -16.84
N CYS A 242 -6.69 -1.69 -15.76
CA CYS A 242 -7.16 -2.05 -14.41
C CYS A 242 -8.67 -1.95 -14.28
N GLY A 243 -9.32 -0.94 -14.91
CA GLY A 243 -10.78 -0.84 -14.89
C GLY A 243 -11.46 -2.09 -15.46
N ILE A 244 -11.03 -2.53 -16.64
CA ILE A 244 -11.54 -3.74 -17.30
C ILE A 244 -11.25 -5.00 -16.47
N THR A 245 -10.00 -5.15 -16.02
CA THR A 245 -9.60 -6.36 -15.28
C THR A 245 -10.15 -6.41 -13.85
N THR A 246 -10.50 -5.29 -13.25
CA THR A 246 -11.28 -5.24 -12.00
C THR A 246 -12.64 -5.93 -12.18
N LEU A 247 -13.36 -5.61 -13.26
CA LEU A 247 -14.62 -6.25 -13.60
C LEU A 247 -14.41 -7.73 -13.96
N LEU A 248 -13.40 -8.02 -14.79
CA LEU A 248 -13.06 -9.39 -15.17
C LEU A 248 -12.78 -10.26 -13.95
N PHE A 249 -12.00 -9.77 -12.98
CA PHE A 249 -11.66 -10.52 -11.77
C PHE A 249 -12.89 -10.78 -10.91
N TYR A 250 -13.78 -9.79 -10.76
CA TYR A 250 -15.01 -9.96 -9.99
C TYR A 250 -15.96 -10.96 -10.64
N TYR A 251 -16.20 -10.87 -11.94
CA TYR A 251 -17.13 -11.76 -12.63
C TYR A 251 -16.55 -13.14 -12.96
N SER A 252 -15.24 -13.33 -12.82
CA SER A 252 -14.59 -14.59 -13.16
C SER A 252 -15.15 -15.83 -12.42
N PRO A 253 -15.49 -15.79 -11.11
CA PRO A 253 -16.15 -16.92 -10.46
C PRO A 253 -17.51 -17.28 -11.08
N GLN A 254 -18.28 -16.28 -11.53
CA GLN A 254 -19.60 -16.49 -12.11
C GLN A 254 -19.53 -17.26 -13.43
N PHE A 255 -18.79 -16.71 -14.42
CA PHE A 255 -18.73 -17.31 -15.75
C PHE A 255 -17.89 -18.58 -15.84
N SER A 256 -17.03 -18.82 -14.87
CA SER A 256 -16.19 -20.03 -14.82
C SER A 256 -16.74 -21.10 -13.87
N ALA A 257 -17.91 -20.91 -13.30
CA ALA A 257 -18.49 -21.79 -12.28
C ALA A 257 -17.53 -22.12 -11.13
N GLY A 258 -16.82 -21.10 -10.64
CA GLY A 258 -15.86 -21.26 -9.55
C GLY A 258 -14.54 -21.93 -9.92
N ASN A 259 -14.13 -21.94 -11.20
CA ASN A 259 -12.85 -22.50 -11.59
C ASN A 259 -11.68 -21.69 -11.04
N PHE A 260 -10.91 -22.31 -10.14
CA PHE A 260 -9.79 -21.69 -9.45
C PHE A 260 -8.76 -21.04 -10.39
N TRP A 261 -8.40 -21.73 -11.48
CA TRP A 261 -7.36 -21.26 -12.39
C TRP A 261 -7.80 -20.08 -13.23
N VAL A 262 -9.09 -20.03 -13.60
CA VAL A 262 -9.66 -18.89 -14.34
C VAL A 262 -9.71 -17.65 -13.45
N VAL A 263 -10.15 -17.81 -12.22
CA VAL A 263 -10.19 -16.71 -11.24
C VAL A 263 -8.78 -16.21 -10.92
N MET A 264 -7.85 -17.13 -10.73
CA MET A 264 -6.43 -16.78 -10.53
C MET A 264 -5.87 -16.03 -11.73
N ALA A 265 -6.11 -16.47 -12.95
CA ALA A 265 -5.62 -15.81 -14.16
C ALA A 265 -6.19 -14.40 -14.32
N ALA A 266 -7.48 -14.22 -14.05
CA ALA A 266 -8.12 -12.89 -14.06
C ALA A 266 -7.51 -11.96 -13.00
N GLY A 267 -7.28 -12.47 -11.80
CA GLY A 267 -6.62 -11.72 -10.72
C GLY A 267 -5.17 -11.36 -11.07
N VAL A 268 -4.39 -12.30 -11.61
CA VAL A 268 -3.01 -12.09 -12.07
C VAL A 268 -2.95 -11.02 -13.15
N LEU A 269 -3.90 -11.02 -14.08
CA LEU A 269 -3.98 -9.99 -15.12
C LEU A 269 -4.24 -8.60 -14.51
N TRP A 270 -5.15 -8.51 -13.52
CA TRP A 270 -5.35 -7.27 -12.78
C TRP A 270 -4.09 -6.81 -12.06
N GLY A 271 -3.40 -7.71 -11.33
CA GLY A 271 -2.16 -7.41 -10.63
C GLY A 271 -1.02 -6.97 -11.57
N ALA A 272 -0.92 -7.59 -12.74
CA ALA A 272 0.03 -7.21 -13.78
C ALA A 272 -0.23 -5.79 -14.29
N LEU A 273 -1.49 -5.48 -14.62
CA LEU A 273 -1.86 -4.16 -15.16
C LEU A 273 -1.81 -3.05 -14.10
N LEU A 274 -1.98 -3.39 -12.82
CA LEU A 274 -1.77 -2.46 -11.70
C LEU A 274 -0.36 -1.87 -11.70
N ALA A 275 0.64 -2.62 -12.17
CA ALA A 275 2.00 -2.16 -12.36
C ALA A 275 2.13 -1.06 -13.44
N GLY A 276 1.12 -0.87 -14.29
CA GLY A 276 1.05 0.23 -15.26
C GLY A 276 1.08 1.63 -14.64
N TYR A 277 0.91 1.73 -13.31
CA TYR A 277 1.07 2.99 -12.58
C TYR A 277 2.51 3.30 -12.13
N VAL A 278 3.46 2.39 -12.32
CA VAL A 278 4.88 2.58 -11.94
C VAL A 278 5.46 3.90 -12.48
N PRO A 279 5.22 4.29 -13.75
CA PRO A 279 5.74 5.53 -14.29
C PRO A 279 5.25 6.81 -13.57
N LEU A 280 4.19 6.73 -12.76
CA LEU A 280 3.70 7.88 -11.98
C LEU A 280 4.76 8.40 -11.01
N SER A 281 5.62 7.51 -10.50
CA SER A 281 6.73 7.87 -9.62
C SER A 281 7.80 8.73 -10.30
N ALA A 282 7.96 8.58 -11.61
CA ALA A 282 8.84 9.43 -12.42
C ALA A 282 8.12 10.69 -12.93
N LEU A 283 6.84 10.55 -13.28
CA LEU A 283 6.02 11.63 -13.80
C LEU A 283 5.83 12.75 -12.77
N MET A 284 5.48 12.42 -11.51
CA MET A 284 5.14 13.39 -10.48
C MET A 284 6.26 14.42 -10.18
N PRO A 285 7.52 14.03 -9.89
CA PRO A 285 8.57 15.00 -9.66
C PRO A 285 8.96 15.77 -10.93
N SER A 286 8.61 15.27 -12.12
CA SER A 286 8.87 15.94 -13.41
C SER A 286 7.85 17.02 -13.75
N LEU A 287 6.73 17.10 -13.04
CA LEU A 287 5.71 18.13 -13.22
C LEU A 287 6.18 19.51 -12.72
N VAL A 288 7.17 19.56 -11.86
CA VAL A 288 7.65 20.78 -11.22
C VAL A 288 9.14 21.02 -11.51
N LYS A 289 9.50 22.27 -11.77
CA LYS A 289 10.90 22.69 -11.96
C LYS A 289 11.65 22.78 -10.63
N LYS A 290 10.97 23.29 -9.59
CA LYS A 290 11.48 23.47 -8.22
C LYS A 290 10.61 22.62 -7.28
N ASP A 291 11.09 22.38 -6.07
CA ASP A 291 10.34 21.67 -5.00
C ASP A 291 9.87 20.24 -5.39
N LYS A 292 10.71 19.50 -6.15
CA LYS A 292 10.43 18.10 -6.51
C LYS A 292 10.11 17.22 -5.31
N GLY A 293 10.72 17.50 -4.16
CA GLY A 293 10.42 16.82 -2.89
C GLY A 293 8.97 16.99 -2.44
N ALA A 294 8.38 18.19 -2.63
CA ALA A 294 6.98 18.42 -2.32
C ALA A 294 6.04 17.60 -3.23
N ALA A 295 6.35 17.47 -4.52
CA ALA A 295 5.57 16.63 -5.44
C ALA A 295 5.67 15.13 -5.06
N VAL A 296 6.85 14.66 -4.62
CA VAL A 296 7.03 13.30 -4.10
C VAL A 296 6.27 13.11 -2.79
N SER A 297 6.19 14.12 -1.92
CA SER A 297 5.40 14.05 -0.69
C SER A 297 3.90 13.87 -0.99
N VAL A 298 3.37 14.54 -2.03
CA VAL A 298 1.99 14.35 -2.50
C VAL A 298 1.78 12.94 -3.04
N LEU A 299 2.76 12.39 -3.79
CA LEU A 299 2.72 11.02 -4.26
C LEU A 299 2.66 10.01 -3.10
N ASN A 300 3.46 10.22 -2.05
CA ASN A 300 3.49 9.36 -0.88
C ASN A 300 2.19 9.46 -0.06
N LEU A 301 1.63 10.66 0.09
CA LEU A 301 0.32 10.86 0.70
C LEU A 301 -0.76 10.10 -0.08
N GLY A 302 -0.72 10.19 -1.43
CA GLY A 302 -1.62 9.44 -2.30
C GLY A 302 -1.42 7.93 -2.22
N ALA A 303 -0.26 7.43 -1.78
CA ALA A 303 -0.02 6.01 -1.54
C ALA A 303 -0.59 5.52 -0.20
N GLY A 304 -0.66 6.40 0.81
CA GLY A 304 -1.20 6.06 2.14
C GLY A 304 -2.73 6.10 2.19
N LEU A 305 -3.35 7.12 1.61
CA LEU A 305 -4.80 7.33 1.66
C LEU A 305 -5.67 6.12 1.23
N PRO A 306 -5.29 5.30 0.26
CA PRO A 306 -6.08 4.12 -0.16
C PRO A 306 -6.33 3.11 0.94
N VAL A 307 -5.46 3.01 1.93
CA VAL A 307 -5.64 2.14 3.10
C VAL A 307 -6.94 2.46 3.86
N PHE A 308 -7.33 3.73 3.83
CA PHE A 308 -8.61 4.19 4.38
C PHE A 308 -9.71 4.23 3.31
N VAL A 309 -9.43 4.83 2.15
CA VAL A 309 -10.43 5.09 1.09
C VAL A 309 -11.01 3.79 0.55
N GLY A 310 -10.21 2.74 0.34
CA GLY A 310 -10.67 1.45 -0.15
C GLY A 310 -11.73 0.82 0.76
N PRO A 311 -11.42 0.53 2.04
CA PRO A 311 -12.42 0.02 2.98
C PRO A 311 -13.59 0.97 3.25
N ALA A 312 -13.38 2.29 3.19
CA ALA A 312 -14.46 3.25 3.36
C ALA A 312 -15.49 3.16 2.23
N ILE A 313 -15.03 3.02 0.98
CA ILE A 313 -15.94 2.78 -0.16
C ILE A 313 -16.76 1.52 0.08
N VAL A 314 -16.14 0.41 0.49
CA VAL A 314 -16.86 -0.82 0.79
C VAL A 314 -17.85 -0.60 1.94
N GLY A 315 -17.43 0.00 3.05
CA GLY A 315 -18.26 0.21 4.23
C GLY A 315 -19.50 1.08 3.98
N VAL A 316 -19.35 2.10 3.12
CA VAL A 316 -20.46 3.01 2.77
C VAL A 316 -21.39 2.39 1.72
N PHE A 317 -20.82 1.85 0.65
CA PHE A 317 -21.60 1.49 -0.53
C PHE A 317 -22.05 0.04 -0.57
N TYR A 318 -21.38 -0.89 0.14
CA TYR A 318 -21.73 -2.31 0.07
C TYR A 318 -23.18 -2.61 0.47
N ARG A 319 -23.69 -1.91 1.49
CA ARG A 319 -25.09 -2.07 1.91
C ARG A 319 -26.10 -1.45 0.94
N LEU A 320 -25.68 -0.47 0.14
CA LEU A 320 -26.54 0.28 -0.78
C LEU A 320 -26.63 -0.38 -2.15
N VAL A 321 -25.49 -0.84 -2.68
CA VAL A 321 -25.39 -1.31 -4.07
C VAL A 321 -24.79 -2.72 -4.18
N GLY A 322 -24.55 -3.40 -3.07
CA GLY A 322 -23.94 -4.74 -3.05
C GLY A 322 -22.48 -4.77 -3.47
N GLY A 323 -21.90 -5.97 -3.50
CA GLY A 323 -20.51 -6.19 -3.95
C GLY A 323 -20.31 -5.81 -5.42
N GLU A 324 -21.28 -6.08 -6.27
CA GLU A 324 -21.26 -5.72 -7.69
C GLU A 324 -21.16 -4.20 -7.89
N GLY A 325 -22.02 -3.42 -7.21
CA GLY A 325 -21.97 -1.97 -7.29
C GLY A 325 -20.65 -1.40 -6.79
N VAL A 326 -20.06 -1.97 -5.73
CA VAL A 326 -18.73 -1.57 -5.23
C VAL A 326 -17.66 -1.81 -6.30
N VAL A 327 -17.69 -2.94 -7.00
CA VAL A 327 -16.73 -3.24 -8.07
C VAL A 327 -16.86 -2.29 -9.25
N TRP A 328 -18.11 -1.92 -9.62
CA TRP A 328 -18.33 -0.89 -10.66
C TRP A 328 -17.82 0.49 -10.23
N ILE A 329 -17.95 0.86 -8.95
CA ILE A 329 -17.34 2.09 -8.41
C ILE A 329 -15.82 2.04 -8.54
N LEU A 330 -15.20 0.91 -8.16
CA LEU A 330 -13.74 0.75 -8.24
C LEU A 330 -13.24 0.79 -9.70
N ALA A 331 -13.92 0.12 -10.62
CA ALA A 331 -13.63 0.17 -12.05
C ALA A 331 -13.81 1.59 -12.61
N GLY A 332 -14.90 2.27 -12.22
CA GLY A 332 -15.16 3.67 -12.56
C GLY A 332 -14.06 4.61 -12.09
N LEU A 333 -13.53 4.39 -10.88
CA LEU A 333 -12.37 5.15 -10.38
C LEU A 333 -11.14 4.96 -11.27
N TYR A 334 -10.85 3.75 -11.74
CA TYR A 334 -9.73 3.52 -12.66
C TYR A 334 -9.93 4.24 -14.00
N PHE A 335 -11.13 4.20 -14.59
CA PHE A 335 -11.43 4.94 -15.81
C PHE A 335 -11.35 6.45 -15.58
N PHE A 336 -11.82 6.94 -14.44
CA PHE A 336 -11.68 8.32 -14.03
C PHE A 336 -10.21 8.72 -13.87
N GLY A 337 -9.39 7.84 -13.28
CA GLY A 337 -7.93 8.02 -13.17
C GLY A 337 -7.26 8.13 -14.55
N ALA A 338 -7.67 7.30 -15.52
CA ALA A 338 -7.22 7.41 -16.91
C ALA A 338 -7.59 8.76 -17.53
N PHE A 339 -8.83 9.21 -17.32
CA PHE A 339 -9.31 10.51 -17.78
C PHE A 339 -8.51 11.67 -17.15
N LEU A 340 -8.31 11.67 -15.84
CA LEU A 340 -7.51 12.69 -15.14
C LEU A 340 -6.07 12.73 -15.65
N THR A 341 -5.47 11.59 -15.94
CA THR A 341 -4.10 11.49 -16.43
C THR A 341 -3.89 12.19 -17.77
N LYS A 342 -4.95 12.35 -18.60
CA LYS A 342 -4.88 13.11 -19.86
C LYS A 342 -4.51 14.59 -19.63
N PHE A 343 -4.86 15.14 -18.49
CA PHE A 343 -4.58 16.54 -18.13
C PHE A 343 -3.21 16.72 -17.46
N ILE A 344 -2.52 15.64 -17.11
CA ILE A 344 -1.18 15.69 -16.51
C ILE A 344 -0.14 15.79 -17.63
N THR A 345 0.08 17.02 -18.13
CA THR A 345 1.06 17.30 -19.18
C THR A 345 2.37 17.83 -18.56
N LEU A 346 3.52 17.36 -19.07
CA LEU A 346 4.83 17.85 -18.66
C LEU A 346 5.01 19.33 -19.01
N PRO A 347 5.66 20.15 -18.17
CA PRO A 347 5.93 21.55 -18.47
C PRO A 347 6.94 21.67 -19.61
N GLY A 348 6.50 22.23 -20.75
CA GLY A 348 7.32 22.67 -21.89
C GLY A 348 8.09 21.57 -22.60
N ASN A 349 7.74 21.29 -23.86
CA ASN A 349 8.51 20.55 -24.89
C ASN A 349 9.49 19.44 -24.47
N ALA A 350 9.22 18.71 -23.40
CA ALA A 350 9.74 17.37 -23.29
C ALA A 350 9.00 16.56 -24.35
N LYS A 351 9.60 16.40 -25.51
CA LYS A 351 9.17 15.45 -26.53
C LYS A 351 8.82 14.16 -25.79
N THR A 352 7.59 13.71 -25.98
CA THR A 352 7.20 12.34 -25.70
C THR A 352 8.21 11.42 -26.38
N VAL A 353 9.17 10.92 -25.62
CA VAL A 353 9.93 9.73 -25.97
C VAL A 353 9.17 8.56 -25.43
#